data_a1cefefaa3c95bb629ee0cb50d336da0
#
_entry.id   a1cefefaa3c95bb629ee0cb50d336da0
#
_cell.length_a   1.000
_cell.length_b   1.000
_cell.length_c   1.000
_cell.angle_alpha   90.00
_cell.angle_beta   90.00
_cell.angle_gamma   90.00
#
_symmetry.space_group_name_H-M   'P 1'
#
loop_
_entity.id
_entity.type
_entity.pdbx_description
1 polymer ?
#
loop_
_entity_poly.entity_id
_entity_poly.type
_entity_poly.pdbx_seq_one_letter_code
_entity_poly.pdbx_strand_id
1 'polypeptide(L)'
;LEAAEGDIECGDGKFTVAGTDRSETFGGVALTAYVPHNYPLDKLEPGLNETAFYDPTNFTYPAGTHICEVEIDPDTGVVTVAKFTACDDFGNIINPMIVEGQVHGGLAQGLGQALLEHGVYDKESGQLLTGSYMDYAMPRADDLPSFKVGTKVTPCTHNPLGAKGCGEA
;
A
#
# COMPACT_ATOMS: atom_id res chain seq x y z
N LEU A 1 -34.24 11.04 -8.91
CA LEU A 1 -33.85 12.16 -9.82
C LEU A 1 -34.37 11.98 -11.26
N GLU A 2 -34.81 10.76 -11.63
CA GLU A 2 -35.28 10.42 -12.99
C GLU A 2 -34.26 10.80 -14.09
N ALA A 3 -33.03 10.41 -13.90
CA ALA A 3 -31.91 10.62 -14.81
C ALA A 3 -31.14 9.31 -15.02
N ALA A 4 -30.41 9.19 -16.13
CA ALA A 4 -29.51 8.08 -16.33
C ALA A 4 -28.29 8.17 -15.36
N GLU A 5 -27.70 7.04 -14.98
CA GLU A 5 -26.58 7.00 -14.04
C GLU A 5 -25.40 7.87 -14.51
N GLY A 6 -25.10 7.86 -15.83
CA GLY A 6 -24.03 8.65 -16.41
C GLY A 6 -24.24 10.17 -16.40
N ASP A 7 -25.47 10.62 -16.15
CA ASP A 7 -25.84 12.04 -16.08
C ASP A 7 -25.82 12.59 -14.65
N ILE A 8 -25.41 11.75 -13.65
CA ILE A 8 -25.39 12.16 -12.25
C ILE A 8 -23.94 12.46 -11.82
N GLU A 9 -23.72 13.71 -11.45
CA GLU A 9 -22.46 14.17 -10.85
C GLU A 9 -22.54 14.09 -9.33
N CYS A 10 -21.49 13.55 -8.69
CA CYS A 10 -21.37 13.47 -7.25
C CYS A 10 -20.30 14.46 -6.76
N GLY A 11 -20.68 15.41 -5.92
CA GLY A 11 -19.76 16.37 -5.33
C GLY A 11 -20.35 17.02 -4.08
N ASP A 12 -19.50 17.38 -3.13
CA ASP A 12 -19.87 18.09 -1.89
C ASP A 12 -21.05 17.47 -1.11
N GLY A 13 -21.15 16.13 -1.13
CA GLY A 13 -22.22 15.40 -0.44
C GLY A 13 -23.60 15.50 -1.13
N LYS A 14 -23.62 15.82 -2.42
CA LYS A 14 -24.82 15.90 -3.25
C LYS A 14 -24.67 15.12 -4.55
N PHE A 15 -25.80 14.67 -5.06
CA PHE A 15 -25.95 14.06 -6.38
C PHE A 15 -26.75 15.02 -7.25
N THR A 16 -26.17 15.53 -8.32
CA THR A 16 -26.79 16.55 -9.19
C THR A 16 -26.91 16.00 -10.60
N VAL A 17 -28.05 16.20 -11.23
CA VAL A 17 -28.23 15.87 -12.67
C VAL A 17 -27.50 16.93 -13.50
N ALA A 18 -26.53 16.50 -14.29
CA ALA A 18 -25.68 17.37 -15.11
C ALA A 18 -26.49 18.33 -15.97
N GLY A 19 -26.14 19.62 -15.94
CA GLY A 19 -26.81 20.67 -16.71
C GLY A 19 -28.15 21.10 -16.15
N THR A 20 -28.54 20.69 -14.93
CA THR A 20 -29.81 21.09 -14.29
C THR A 20 -29.58 21.53 -12.84
N ASP A 21 -30.60 22.09 -12.20
CA ASP A 21 -30.66 22.42 -10.77
C ASP A 21 -31.22 21.27 -9.91
N ARG A 22 -31.56 20.13 -10.52
CA ARG A 22 -32.09 18.95 -9.82
C ARG A 22 -30.99 18.25 -9.06
N SER A 23 -31.09 18.21 -7.74
CA SER A 23 -30.10 17.55 -6.89
C SER A 23 -30.78 16.89 -5.70
N GLU A 24 -30.08 15.87 -5.15
CA GLU A 24 -30.44 15.20 -3.90
C GLU A 24 -29.21 15.12 -2.99
N THR A 25 -29.41 15.24 -1.69
CA THR A 25 -28.33 15.12 -0.72
C THR A 25 -27.96 13.64 -0.48
N PHE A 26 -26.72 13.38 -0.08
CA PHE A 26 -26.31 12.04 0.33
C PHE A 26 -27.20 11.50 1.48
N GLY A 27 -27.56 12.37 2.44
CA GLY A 27 -28.48 12.00 3.52
C GLY A 27 -29.88 11.60 3.03
N GLY A 28 -30.42 12.29 2.03
CA GLY A 28 -31.69 11.96 1.42
C GLY A 28 -31.67 10.62 0.68
N VAL A 29 -30.58 10.39 -0.08
CA VAL A 29 -30.36 9.09 -0.74
C VAL A 29 -30.21 7.94 0.28
N ALA A 30 -29.43 8.17 1.34
CA ALA A 30 -29.26 7.18 2.42
C ALA A 30 -30.60 6.89 3.13
N LEU A 31 -31.39 7.93 3.44
CA LEU A 31 -32.71 7.73 4.04
C LEU A 31 -33.60 6.87 3.14
N THR A 32 -33.63 7.15 1.84
CA THR A 32 -34.42 6.36 0.87
C THR A 32 -33.94 4.90 0.80
N ALA A 33 -32.62 4.67 0.86
CA ALA A 33 -32.04 3.34 0.79
C ALA A 33 -32.34 2.49 2.04
N TYR A 34 -32.36 3.11 3.22
CA TYR A 34 -32.59 2.38 4.48
C TYR A 34 -34.06 2.38 4.95
N VAL A 35 -34.90 3.26 4.42
CA VAL A 35 -36.34 3.34 4.73
C VAL A 35 -37.11 3.18 3.42
N PRO A 36 -37.34 1.94 2.94
CA PRO A 36 -37.70 1.65 1.57
C PRO A 36 -39.21 1.79 1.28
N HIS A 37 -39.84 2.93 1.61
CA HIS A 37 -41.25 3.17 1.30
C HIS A 37 -41.56 3.29 -0.21
N ASN A 38 -40.63 3.88 -0.97
CA ASN A 38 -40.73 4.05 -2.43
C ASN A 38 -39.50 3.46 -3.15
N TYR A 39 -38.94 2.41 -2.58
CA TYR A 39 -37.73 1.77 -3.07
C TYR A 39 -38.09 0.64 -4.04
N PRO A 40 -37.34 0.46 -5.15
CA PRO A 40 -37.60 -0.60 -6.12
C PRO A 40 -37.09 -1.97 -5.60
N LEU A 41 -37.79 -2.55 -4.62
CA LEU A 41 -37.44 -3.83 -3.98
C LEU A 41 -37.41 -5.02 -4.94
N ASP A 42 -37.97 -4.87 -6.15
CA ASP A 42 -37.90 -5.84 -7.23
C ASP A 42 -36.54 -5.86 -7.96
N LYS A 43 -35.72 -4.83 -7.75
CA LYS A 43 -34.43 -4.63 -8.46
C LYS A 43 -33.23 -4.46 -7.54
N LEU A 44 -33.43 -3.90 -6.36
CA LEU A 44 -32.38 -3.53 -5.45
C LEU A 44 -32.69 -3.98 -4.02
N GLU A 45 -31.66 -4.36 -3.27
CA GLU A 45 -31.77 -4.61 -1.83
C GLU A 45 -31.72 -3.30 -1.04
N PRO A 46 -32.42 -3.18 0.10
CA PRO A 46 -32.33 -2.00 0.96
C PRO A 46 -30.95 -1.84 1.57
N GLY A 47 -30.50 -0.57 1.66
CA GLY A 47 -29.21 -0.23 2.25
C GLY A 47 -28.18 0.29 1.24
N LEU A 48 -27.00 0.61 1.72
CA LEU A 48 -25.86 1.10 0.94
C LEU A 48 -24.63 0.19 1.09
N ASN A 49 -24.83 -1.03 1.56
CA ASN A 49 -23.77 -2.02 1.65
C ASN A 49 -23.67 -2.75 0.32
N GLU A 50 -22.50 -2.67 -0.29
CA GLU A 50 -22.22 -3.31 -1.57
C GLU A 50 -20.96 -4.17 -1.47
N THR A 51 -20.95 -5.29 -2.17
CA THR A 51 -19.80 -6.19 -2.26
C THR A 51 -19.50 -6.48 -3.72
N ALA A 52 -18.27 -6.27 -4.12
CA ALA A 52 -17.81 -6.60 -5.45
C ALA A 52 -16.64 -7.58 -5.40
N PHE A 53 -16.59 -8.48 -6.37
CA PHE A 53 -15.46 -9.38 -6.59
C PHE A 53 -14.70 -8.88 -7.82
N TYR A 54 -13.38 -8.81 -7.69
CA TYR A 54 -12.50 -8.47 -8.79
C TYR A 54 -11.42 -9.53 -8.91
N ASP A 55 -11.32 -10.13 -10.10
CA ASP A 55 -10.28 -11.09 -10.44
C ASP A 55 -9.32 -10.44 -11.44
N PRO A 56 -8.08 -10.12 -11.03
CA PRO A 56 -7.12 -9.50 -11.91
C PRO A 56 -6.67 -10.47 -13.01
N THR A 57 -6.55 -9.98 -14.23
CA THR A 57 -6.17 -10.80 -15.40
C THR A 57 -4.69 -11.21 -15.41
N ASN A 58 -3.85 -10.53 -14.62
CA ASN A 58 -2.42 -10.81 -14.51
C ASN A 58 -1.82 -10.14 -13.27
N PHE A 59 -0.57 -10.47 -12.93
CA PHE A 59 0.25 -9.80 -11.93
C PHE A 59 0.61 -8.37 -12.35
N THR A 60 1.03 -7.54 -11.40
CA THR A 60 1.25 -6.11 -11.63
C THR A 60 2.70 -5.71 -11.89
N TYR A 61 3.65 -6.55 -11.57
CA TYR A 61 5.09 -6.40 -11.86
C TYR A 61 5.68 -5.02 -11.46
N PRO A 62 5.76 -4.69 -10.17
CA PRO A 62 6.54 -3.55 -9.71
C PRO A 62 8.02 -3.77 -10.01
N ALA A 63 8.77 -2.69 -10.17
CA ALA A 63 10.20 -2.73 -10.45
C ALA A 63 10.87 -1.50 -9.84
N GLY A 64 12.16 -1.62 -9.55
CA GLY A 64 12.90 -0.50 -8.99
C GLY A 64 14.41 -0.63 -9.13
N THR A 65 15.09 0.41 -8.67
CA THR A 65 16.55 0.44 -8.57
C THR A 65 16.93 0.98 -7.21
N HIS A 66 17.73 0.21 -6.49
CA HIS A 66 18.25 0.56 -5.17
C HIS A 66 19.77 0.70 -5.23
N ILE A 67 20.30 1.74 -4.57
CA ILE A 67 21.71 2.02 -4.45
C ILE A 67 22.05 2.15 -2.97
N CYS A 68 22.90 1.25 -2.49
CA CYS A 68 23.42 1.27 -1.13
C CYS A 68 24.91 1.66 -1.15
N GLU A 69 25.25 2.70 -0.39
CA GLU A 69 26.62 3.15 -0.18
C GLU A 69 27.04 2.72 1.24
N VAL A 70 28.10 1.91 1.32
CA VAL A 70 28.59 1.40 2.59
C VAL A 70 30.03 1.82 2.86
N GLU A 71 30.36 2.00 4.15
CA GLU A 71 31.72 2.19 4.64
C GLU A 71 32.10 0.99 5.50
N ILE A 72 33.31 0.47 5.31
CA ILE A 72 33.84 -0.64 6.08
C ILE A 72 35.08 -0.16 6.82
N ASP A 73 35.05 -0.27 8.14
CA ASP A 73 36.24 -0.02 8.96
C ASP A 73 37.25 -1.16 8.74
N PRO A 74 38.46 -0.86 8.19
CA PRO A 74 39.43 -1.87 7.85
C PRO A 74 40.03 -2.58 9.09
N ASP A 75 40.01 -1.95 10.26
CA ASP A 75 40.60 -2.48 11.47
C ASP A 75 39.63 -3.40 12.24
N THR A 76 38.35 -3.11 12.18
CA THR A 76 37.28 -3.84 12.91
C THR A 76 36.39 -4.70 12.04
N GLY A 77 36.32 -4.39 10.74
CA GLY A 77 35.38 -5.02 9.81
C GLY A 77 33.92 -4.54 9.97
N VAL A 78 33.68 -3.53 10.79
CA VAL A 78 32.33 -2.98 10.99
C VAL A 78 31.85 -2.33 9.71
N VAL A 79 30.63 -2.70 9.28
CA VAL A 79 29.96 -2.14 8.10
C VAL A 79 28.95 -1.07 8.54
N THR A 80 29.08 0.11 7.98
CA THR A 80 28.13 1.21 8.18
C THR A 80 27.43 1.53 6.85
N VAL A 81 26.10 1.59 6.85
CA VAL A 81 25.34 2.05 5.69
C VAL A 81 25.35 3.57 5.68
N ALA A 82 26.19 4.17 4.82
CA ALA A 82 26.38 5.62 4.75
C ALA A 82 25.17 6.30 4.09
N LYS A 83 24.63 5.69 3.02
CA LYS A 83 23.43 6.19 2.30
C LYS A 83 22.66 5.04 1.68
N PHE A 84 21.35 5.23 1.56
CA PHE A 84 20.49 4.34 0.79
C PHE A 84 19.52 5.16 -0.06
N THR A 85 19.49 4.88 -1.36
CA THR A 85 18.61 5.55 -2.32
C THR A 85 17.80 4.48 -3.06
N ALA A 86 16.47 4.61 -3.05
CA ALA A 86 15.55 3.75 -3.77
C ALA A 86 14.72 4.57 -4.75
N CYS A 87 14.46 4.04 -5.93
CA CYS A 87 13.54 4.61 -6.91
C CYS A 87 12.71 3.48 -7.53
N ASP A 88 11.43 3.45 -7.20
CA ASP A 88 10.55 2.33 -7.49
C ASP A 88 9.35 2.73 -8.34
N ASP A 89 8.87 1.78 -9.13
CA ASP A 89 7.67 1.88 -9.95
C ASP A 89 6.54 1.06 -9.33
N PHE A 90 5.63 1.74 -8.65
CA PHE A 90 4.40 1.17 -8.09
C PHE A 90 3.15 1.47 -8.93
N GLY A 91 3.34 1.86 -10.20
CA GLY A 91 2.26 2.35 -11.03
C GLY A 91 1.68 3.65 -10.48
N ASN A 92 0.37 3.83 -10.59
CA ASN A 92 -0.31 4.97 -10.00
C ASN A 92 -0.36 4.82 -8.47
N ILE A 93 0.21 5.79 -7.77
CA ILE A 93 0.27 5.80 -6.31
C ILE A 93 -1.05 6.37 -5.78
N ILE A 94 -1.77 5.56 -5.00
CA ILE A 94 -3.06 5.96 -4.43
C ILE A 94 -2.86 6.77 -3.15
N ASN A 95 -1.93 6.34 -2.28
CA ASN A 95 -1.59 7.04 -1.05
C ASN A 95 -0.06 7.14 -0.90
N PRO A 96 0.55 8.30 -1.22
CA PRO A 96 2.00 8.47 -1.17
C PRO A 96 2.62 8.19 0.20
N MET A 97 1.97 8.62 1.28
CA MET A 97 2.48 8.43 2.65
C MET A 97 2.55 6.93 3.02
N ILE A 98 1.54 6.15 2.65
CA ILE A 98 1.54 4.70 2.91
C ILE A 98 2.62 4.02 2.07
N VAL A 99 2.74 4.36 0.79
CA VAL A 99 3.74 3.77 -0.11
C VAL A 99 5.15 4.07 0.38
N GLU A 100 5.46 5.31 0.77
CA GLU A 100 6.75 5.67 1.35
C GLU A 100 7.04 4.87 2.63
N GLY A 101 6.05 4.71 3.51
CA GLY A 101 6.17 3.89 4.70
C GLY A 101 6.45 2.42 4.39
N GLN A 102 5.84 1.85 3.35
CA GLN A 102 6.11 0.47 2.89
C GLN A 102 7.54 0.33 2.35
N VAL A 103 8.04 1.29 1.57
CA VAL A 103 9.43 1.28 1.09
C VAL A 103 10.41 1.32 2.26
N HIS A 104 10.22 2.25 3.20
CA HIS A 104 11.08 2.33 4.40
C HIS A 104 11.06 1.04 5.20
N GLY A 105 9.90 0.42 5.36
CA GLY A 105 9.75 -0.86 6.06
C GLY A 105 10.46 -2.00 5.34
N GLY A 106 10.33 -2.10 4.02
CA GLY A 106 11.03 -3.10 3.19
C GLY A 106 12.55 -2.96 3.25
N LEU A 107 13.05 -1.72 3.13
CA LEU A 107 14.48 -1.43 3.26
C LEU A 107 15.04 -1.80 4.65
N ALA A 108 14.31 -1.46 5.70
CA ALA A 108 14.71 -1.81 7.06
C ALA A 108 14.76 -3.32 7.28
N GLN A 109 13.80 -4.06 6.73
CA GLN A 109 13.77 -5.52 6.79
C GLN A 109 14.94 -6.13 6.02
N GLY A 110 15.22 -5.67 4.81
CA GLY A 110 16.35 -6.17 4.01
C GLY A 110 17.71 -5.88 4.64
N LEU A 111 17.92 -4.68 5.18
CA LEU A 111 19.14 -4.32 5.90
C LEU A 111 19.29 -5.10 7.20
N GLY A 112 18.19 -5.33 7.92
CA GLY A 112 18.18 -6.18 9.11
C GLY A 112 18.65 -7.59 8.81
N GLN A 113 18.12 -8.21 7.77
CA GLN A 113 18.54 -9.54 7.32
C GLN A 113 20.02 -9.58 6.90
N ALA A 114 20.49 -8.53 6.22
CA ALA A 114 21.86 -8.49 5.72
C ALA A 114 22.92 -8.27 6.81
N LEU A 115 22.62 -7.48 7.85
CA LEU A 115 23.62 -6.97 8.78
C LEU A 115 23.46 -7.46 10.23
N LEU A 116 22.24 -7.80 10.67
CA LEU A 116 21.91 -8.01 12.09
C LEU A 116 21.23 -9.34 12.37
N GLU A 117 20.13 -9.64 11.69
CA GLU A 117 19.23 -10.73 12.01
C GLU A 117 19.82 -12.10 11.67
N HIS A 118 20.41 -12.76 12.67
CA HIS A 118 21.08 -14.05 12.51
C HIS A 118 20.36 -15.16 13.28
N GLY A 119 19.70 -16.07 12.57
CA GLY A 119 19.13 -17.29 13.14
C GLY A 119 20.21 -18.34 13.35
N VAL A 120 20.59 -18.61 14.61
CA VAL A 120 21.61 -19.60 14.97
C VAL A 120 20.94 -20.85 15.54
N TYR A 121 21.27 -21.99 14.96
CA TYR A 121 20.77 -23.30 15.42
C TYR A 121 21.92 -24.15 15.98
N ASP A 122 21.65 -24.84 17.04
CA ASP A 122 22.56 -25.86 17.57
C ASP A 122 22.72 -27.01 16.55
N LYS A 123 23.93 -27.36 16.23
CA LYS A 123 24.25 -28.34 15.18
C LYS A 123 23.88 -29.78 15.51
N GLU A 124 23.82 -30.12 16.80
CA GLU A 124 23.56 -31.49 17.26
C GLU A 124 22.08 -31.72 17.50
N SER A 125 21.39 -30.77 18.17
CA SER A 125 19.99 -30.90 18.56
C SER A 125 19.01 -30.25 17.60
N GLY A 126 19.47 -29.33 16.72
CA GLY A 126 18.62 -28.50 15.89
C GLY A 126 17.85 -27.39 16.64
N GLN A 127 18.19 -27.20 17.93
CA GLN A 127 17.55 -26.17 18.76
C GLN A 127 17.89 -24.76 18.27
N LEU A 128 16.91 -23.89 18.10
CA LEU A 128 17.12 -22.47 17.84
C LEU A 128 17.74 -21.81 19.09
N LEU A 129 18.95 -21.26 18.96
CA LEU A 129 19.67 -20.59 20.02
C LEU A 129 19.32 -19.11 20.14
N THR A 130 18.99 -18.47 19.04
CA THR A 130 18.60 -17.05 18.96
C THR A 130 17.08 -16.85 18.98
N GLY A 131 16.40 -17.53 19.91
CA GLY A 131 14.93 -17.54 19.97
C GLY A 131 14.31 -16.38 20.76
N SER A 132 15.09 -15.40 21.20
CA SER A 132 14.60 -14.24 21.92
C SER A 132 15.21 -12.95 21.38
N TYR A 133 14.59 -11.78 21.65
CA TYR A 133 15.16 -10.48 21.27
C TYR A 133 16.45 -10.09 21.99
N MET A 134 16.88 -10.87 22.97
CA MET A 134 18.20 -10.73 23.59
C MET A 134 19.32 -11.29 22.69
N ASP A 135 19.00 -12.27 21.87
CA ASP A 135 19.94 -13.01 21.06
C ASP A 135 19.77 -12.76 19.55
N TYR A 136 18.55 -12.43 19.14
CA TYR A 136 18.19 -12.08 17.75
C TYR A 136 18.11 -10.56 17.60
N ALA A 137 19.14 -9.97 17.02
CA ALA A 137 19.25 -8.52 16.88
C ALA A 137 18.39 -8.00 15.73
N MET A 138 17.28 -7.33 16.05
CA MET A 138 16.51 -6.61 15.07
C MET A 138 17.06 -5.19 14.87
N PRO A 139 16.96 -4.61 13.64
CA PRO A 139 17.41 -3.25 13.38
C PRO A 139 16.59 -2.24 14.17
N ARG A 140 17.25 -1.23 14.69
CA ARG A 140 16.65 -0.08 15.35
C ARG A 140 16.80 1.16 14.47
N ALA A 141 16.05 2.21 14.76
CA ALA A 141 16.06 3.42 13.96
C ALA A 141 17.45 4.08 13.85
N ASP A 142 18.30 3.93 14.88
CA ASP A 142 19.66 4.46 14.93
C ASP A 142 20.70 3.57 14.20
N ASP A 143 20.34 2.36 13.83
CA ASP A 143 21.18 1.47 13.01
C ASP A 143 21.08 1.79 11.50
N LEU A 144 20.12 2.63 11.11
CA LEU A 144 19.75 2.89 9.71
C LEU A 144 19.99 4.36 9.32
N PRO A 145 20.47 4.64 8.09
CA PRO A 145 20.56 6.00 7.59
C PRO A 145 19.17 6.55 7.24
N SER A 146 19.08 7.87 7.02
CA SER A 146 17.91 8.44 6.35
C SER A 146 17.82 7.95 4.92
N PHE A 147 16.75 7.28 4.55
CA PHE A 147 16.53 6.79 3.20
C PHE A 147 16.13 7.92 2.26
N LYS A 148 16.66 7.90 1.03
CA LYS A 148 16.21 8.76 -0.06
C LYS A 148 15.32 7.94 -0.98
N VAL A 149 14.01 8.17 -0.91
CA VAL A 149 13.02 7.45 -1.71
C VAL A 149 12.49 8.33 -2.83
N GLY A 150 12.37 7.77 -4.01
CA GLY A 150 11.73 8.38 -5.17
C GLY A 150 10.88 7.37 -5.90
N THR A 151 10.00 7.85 -6.77
CA THR A 151 9.13 6.98 -7.56
C THR A 151 9.15 7.36 -9.03
N LYS A 152 9.01 6.36 -9.89
CA LYS A 152 8.82 6.52 -11.34
C LYS A 152 7.57 5.77 -11.74
N VAL A 153 6.57 6.48 -12.26
CA VAL A 153 5.26 5.89 -12.57
C VAL A 153 5.25 5.27 -13.97
N THR A 154 4.95 3.97 -14.03
CA THR A 154 4.52 3.26 -15.24
C THR A 154 3.19 2.57 -14.91
N PRO A 155 2.05 3.10 -15.36
CA PRO A 155 0.74 2.55 -14.96
C PRO A 155 0.58 1.08 -15.35
N CYS A 156 0.01 0.28 -14.45
CA CYS A 156 -0.37 -1.08 -14.76
C CYS A 156 -1.58 -1.07 -15.71
N THR A 157 -1.52 -1.89 -16.77
CA THR A 157 -2.62 -2.00 -17.74
C THR A 157 -3.64 -3.10 -17.40
N HIS A 158 -3.40 -3.86 -16.33
CA HIS A 158 -4.20 -5.03 -15.94
C HIS A 158 -5.28 -4.71 -14.90
N ASN A 159 -5.29 -3.50 -14.37
CA ASN A 159 -6.32 -3.04 -13.44
C ASN A 159 -6.72 -1.58 -13.71
N PRO A 160 -7.96 -1.18 -13.35
CA PRO A 160 -8.49 0.16 -13.67
C PRO A 160 -7.78 1.29 -12.92
N LEU A 161 -7.11 1.01 -11.81
CA LEU A 161 -6.39 2.01 -11.03
C LEU A 161 -4.97 2.27 -11.57
N GLY A 162 -4.45 1.37 -12.40
CA GLY A 162 -3.08 1.44 -12.88
C GLY A 162 -2.03 1.26 -11.76
N ALA A 163 -2.43 0.74 -10.60
CA ALA A 163 -1.58 0.55 -9.44
C ALA A 163 -0.81 -0.76 -9.52
N LYS A 164 0.36 -0.81 -8.86
CA LYS A 164 1.19 -2.02 -8.67
C LYS A 164 1.43 -2.25 -7.19
N GLY A 165 1.90 -3.47 -6.85
CA GLY A 165 2.24 -3.81 -5.47
C GLY A 165 3.41 -2.96 -4.93
N CYS A 166 3.41 -2.66 -3.62
CA CYS A 166 4.49 -1.92 -2.95
C CYS A 166 4.88 -2.54 -1.59
N GLY A 167 4.40 -3.74 -1.29
CA GLY A 167 4.64 -4.37 0.01
C GLY A 167 6.02 -5.00 0.18
N GLU A 168 6.75 -5.20 -0.90
CA GLU A 168 8.06 -5.85 -0.93
C GLU A 168 9.01 -5.04 -1.83
N ALA A 169 9.31 -3.82 -1.40
CA ALA A 169 10.21 -2.92 -2.11
C ALA A 169 11.68 -3.28 -1.88
#